data_6b75e2faeabea4b0796bc4e487d631b3
#
_entry.id   6b75e2faeabea4b0796bc4e487d631b3
#
_cell.length_a   1.000
_cell.length_b   1.000
_cell.length_c   1.000
_cell.angle_alpha   90.00
_cell.angle_beta   90.00
_cell.angle_gamma   90.00
#
_symmetry.space_group_name_H-M   'P 1'
#
loop_
_entity.id
_entity.type
_entity.pdbx_description
1 polymer ?
#
loop_
_entity_poly.entity_id
_entity_poly.type
_entity_poly.pdbx_seq_one_letter_code
_entity_poly.pdbx_strand_id
1 'polypeptide(L)'
;MGAATAYYLSRHGAGRVVLIERDVQLGTGSTGKNAGGVRHQFSDPANIALSRESIALFERFEQEVGSPIDFLQDGYLFLLSSEASERHFAESVALQRSLGLDVAWLTAGEAAAMTPGLDATGVRAASFCAKDGIADPNGVTMGFAKAAQAAGVTILRDTEVTGIDVAQGRVDGVRTSGGDIATRAVVNAAGPWAAQVAAMAGVTLPVVPERRHIFIAQPAPGASWDDAAYAGRTPRSRLMVIDFETTFYFHREGAGLLFGMGDPTEQPGFDTTVKWDFLPDVTSAAVRRLPALADASVTHAWAGLYEMTPDHNPVIGSLGVDGLYAIAGFSGHGFQHAPAAARLLADVMLGRDPHFDLTSFAFARFARGAARGEHHVV
;
A
#
# COMPACT_ATOMS: atom_id res chain seq x y z
N MET A 1 1.14 3.51 8.34
CA MET A 1 1.88 2.68 9.31
C MET A 1 1.97 3.34 10.69
N GLY A 2 2.67 4.45 10.86
CA GLY A 2 2.94 5.06 12.17
C GLY A 2 1.70 5.31 13.04
N ALA A 3 0.64 5.89 12.48
CA ALA A 3 -0.59 6.15 13.22
C ALA A 3 -1.28 4.86 13.73
N ALA A 4 -1.34 3.82 12.90
CA ALA A 4 -1.88 2.52 13.29
C ALA A 4 -1.02 1.85 14.38
N THR A 5 0.32 1.90 14.24
CA THR A 5 1.25 1.35 15.25
C THR A 5 1.11 2.09 16.58
N ALA A 6 1.04 3.42 16.57
CA ALA A 6 0.84 4.21 17.79
C ALA A 6 -0.49 3.88 18.47
N TYR A 7 -1.56 3.69 17.69
CA TYR A 7 -2.87 3.26 18.19
C TYR A 7 -2.78 1.91 18.90
N TYR A 8 -2.24 0.87 18.23
CA TYR A 8 -2.19 -0.46 18.85
C TYR A 8 -1.24 -0.53 20.04
N LEU A 9 -0.09 0.13 20.00
CA LEU A 9 0.81 0.23 21.15
C LEU A 9 0.10 0.84 22.36
N SER A 10 -0.61 1.94 22.18
CA SER A 10 -1.36 2.57 23.25
C SER A 10 -2.50 1.69 23.78
N ARG A 11 -3.29 1.10 22.87
CA ARG A 11 -4.38 0.17 23.22
C ARG A 11 -3.89 -1.08 23.96
N HIS A 12 -2.69 -1.53 23.65
CA HIS A 12 -2.08 -2.72 24.25
C HIS A 12 -1.26 -2.40 25.51
N GLY A 13 -1.22 -1.15 25.97
CA GLY A 13 -0.62 -0.79 27.24
C GLY A 13 0.88 -0.52 27.20
N ALA A 14 1.41 -0.03 26.10
CA ALA A 14 2.83 0.34 25.95
C ALA A 14 3.29 1.51 26.84
N GLY A 15 2.39 2.10 27.64
CA GLY A 15 2.69 3.29 28.42
C GLY A 15 2.65 4.55 27.56
N ARG A 16 3.62 5.45 27.75
CA ARG A 16 3.66 6.72 27.01
C ARG A 16 4.14 6.49 25.58
N VAL A 17 3.29 6.75 24.60
CA VAL A 17 3.58 6.66 23.17
C VAL A 17 3.64 8.07 22.55
N VAL A 18 4.68 8.35 21.75
CA VAL A 18 4.83 9.59 20.98
C VAL A 18 4.92 9.22 19.50
N LEU A 19 4.04 9.78 18.70
CA LEU A 19 4.09 9.71 17.24
C LEU A 19 4.74 11.00 16.72
N ILE A 20 5.82 10.88 15.97
CA ILE A 20 6.55 11.99 15.38
C ILE A 20 6.30 12.00 13.89
N GLU A 21 5.87 13.14 13.36
CA GLU A 21 5.64 13.38 11.94
C GLU A 21 6.44 14.61 11.50
N ARG A 22 7.24 14.45 10.46
CA ARG A 22 8.06 15.54 9.92
C ARG A 22 7.20 16.64 9.29
N ASP A 23 6.11 16.25 8.60
CA ASP A 23 5.26 17.19 7.89
C ASP A 23 4.21 17.83 8.84
N VAL A 24 3.66 18.96 8.41
CA VAL A 24 2.60 19.66 9.16
C VAL A 24 1.33 18.82 9.28
N GLN A 25 1.11 17.91 8.33
CA GLN A 25 -0.06 17.03 8.28
C GLN A 25 0.36 15.57 8.25
N LEU A 26 -0.45 14.69 8.83
CA LEU A 26 -0.28 13.25 8.73
C LEU A 26 -0.71 12.73 7.35
N GLY A 27 -0.04 11.68 6.89
CA GLY A 27 -0.45 10.97 5.68
C GLY A 27 -0.06 11.65 4.35
N THR A 28 0.76 12.70 4.37
CA THR A 28 1.20 13.43 3.16
C THR A 28 2.23 12.69 2.33
N GLY A 29 2.88 11.68 2.90
CA GLY A 29 3.82 10.80 2.21
C GLY A 29 3.12 9.81 1.26
N SER A 30 3.66 8.59 1.14
CA SER A 30 3.13 7.54 0.24
C SER A 30 1.66 7.22 0.50
N THR A 31 1.21 7.30 1.76
CA THR A 31 -0.18 6.98 2.13
C THR A 31 -1.19 7.90 1.45
N GLY A 32 -1.01 9.20 1.47
CA GLY A 32 -1.94 10.15 0.84
C GLY A 32 -1.82 10.24 -0.69
N LYS A 33 -0.89 9.50 -1.27
CA LYS A 33 -0.60 9.52 -2.71
C LYS A 33 -0.86 8.19 -3.41
N ASN A 34 -1.45 7.20 -2.70
CA ASN A 34 -1.79 5.90 -3.28
C ASN A 34 -3.22 5.85 -3.84
N ALA A 35 -3.54 4.81 -4.60
CA ALA A 35 -4.83 4.61 -5.24
C ALA A 35 -5.90 3.99 -4.32
N GLY A 36 -5.61 3.79 -3.03
CA GLY A 36 -6.55 3.25 -2.05
C GLY A 36 -6.79 1.74 -2.14
N GLY A 37 -6.04 1.01 -2.94
CA GLY A 37 -6.27 -0.41 -3.18
C GLY A 37 -6.06 -1.31 -1.96
N VAL A 38 -6.98 -2.27 -1.78
CA VAL A 38 -6.99 -3.27 -0.71
C VAL A 38 -7.35 -4.63 -1.32
N ARG A 39 -6.43 -5.61 -1.29
CA ARG A 39 -6.59 -6.89 -1.99
C ARG A 39 -6.04 -8.08 -1.21
N HIS A 40 -6.58 -9.27 -1.49
CA HIS A 40 -6.09 -10.57 -1.01
C HIS A 40 -5.12 -11.24 -1.98
N GLN A 41 -5.16 -10.87 -3.27
CA GLN A 41 -4.52 -11.57 -4.36
C GLN A 41 -3.01 -11.33 -4.39
N PHE A 42 -2.28 -12.05 -3.53
CA PHE A 42 -0.82 -12.13 -3.47
C PHE A 42 -0.32 -13.51 -3.87
N SER A 43 0.98 -13.63 -4.16
CA SER A 43 1.67 -14.88 -4.51
C SER A 43 2.34 -15.55 -3.29
N ASP A 44 2.65 -14.78 -2.24
CA ASP A 44 3.29 -15.28 -1.03
C ASP A 44 2.25 -15.58 0.08
N PRO A 45 2.30 -16.76 0.73
CA PRO A 45 1.35 -17.13 1.80
C PRO A 45 1.32 -16.16 2.98
N ALA A 46 2.47 -15.55 3.33
CA ALA A 46 2.54 -14.61 4.44
C ALA A 46 1.81 -13.29 4.09
N ASN A 47 1.96 -12.79 2.85
CA ASN A 47 1.20 -11.63 2.37
C ASN A 47 -0.29 -11.92 2.28
N ILE A 48 -0.68 -13.11 1.82
CA ILE A 48 -2.10 -13.53 1.79
C ILE A 48 -2.66 -13.51 3.21
N ALA A 49 -1.95 -14.09 4.18
CA ALA A 49 -2.40 -14.14 5.57
C ALA A 49 -2.50 -12.73 6.17
N LEU A 50 -1.49 -11.87 5.94
CA LEU A 50 -1.48 -10.48 6.41
C LEU A 50 -2.63 -9.66 5.81
N SER A 51 -2.93 -9.87 4.51
CA SER A 51 -4.07 -9.24 3.84
C SER A 51 -5.40 -9.67 4.44
N ARG A 52 -5.60 -10.97 4.70
CA ARG A 52 -6.84 -11.47 5.31
C ARG A 52 -7.11 -10.80 6.66
N GLU A 53 -6.09 -10.71 7.52
CA GLU A 53 -6.24 -10.03 8.80
C GLU A 53 -6.52 -8.54 8.64
N SER A 54 -5.83 -7.88 7.71
CA SER A 54 -6.03 -6.46 7.46
C SER A 54 -7.42 -6.14 6.89
N ILE A 55 -7.89 -6.92 5.93
CA ILE A 55 -9.22 -6.71 5.32
C ILE A 55 -10.32 -6.94 6.35
N ALA A 56 -10.19 -7.97 7.20
CA ALA A 56 -11.11 -8.17 8.30
C ALA A 56 -11.15 -6.98 9.30
N LEU A 57 -10.02 -6.27 9.46
CA LEU A 57 -9.97 -5.02 10.25
C LEU A 57 -10.59 -3.84 9.50
N PHE A 58 -10.39 -3.73 8.18
CA PHE A 58 -11.08 -2.72 7.35
C PHE A 58 -12.61 -2.89 7.39
N GLU A 59 -13.11 -4.13 7.30
CA GLU A 59 -14.54 -4.44 7.38
C GLU A 59 -15.18 -4.03 8.72
N ARG A 60 -14.40 -3.99 9.80
CA ARG A 60 -14.84 -3.61 11.15
C ARG A 60 -14.22 -2.31 11.65
N PHE A 61 -13.66 -1.50 10.77
CA PHE A 61 -12.84 -0.35 11.15
C PHE A 61 -13.59 0.64 12.07
N GLU A 62 -14.83 0.98 11.73
CA GLU A 62 -15.65 1.87 12.55
C GLU A 62 -15.90 1.31 13.95
N GLN A 63 -16.16 0.01 14.06
CA GLN A 63 -16.41 -0.66 15.34
C GLN A 63 -15.15 -0.73 16.21
N GLU A 64 -13.98 -0.94 15.62
CA GLU A 64 -12.71 -1.13 16.34
C GLU A 64 -11.97 0.18 16.60
N VAL A 65 -12.00 1.10 15.65
CA VAL A 65 -11.23 2.35 15.68
C VAL A 65 -12.12 3.55 16.02
N GLY A 66 -13.45 3.43 15.86
CA GLY A 66 -14.40 4.48 16.20
C GLY A 66 -14.49 5.60 15.15
N SER A 67 -14.08 5.33 13.91
CA SER A 67 -14.17 6.27 12.79
C SER A 67 -14.68 5.55 11.55
N PRO A 68 -15.68 6.08 10.85
CA PRO A 68 -16.10 5.52 9.57
C PRO A 68 -14.98 5.70 8.53
N ILE A 69 -14.90 4.74 7.61
CA ILE A 69 -14.06 4.84 6.42
C ILE A 69 -14.87 4.48 5.19
N ASP A 70 -14.50 5.04 4.05
CA ASP A 70 -15.05 4.64 2.76
C ASP A 70 -14.29 3.41 2.26
N PHE A 71 -14.74 2.21 2.67
CA PHE A 71 -14.22 0.93 2.19
C PHE A 71 -15.28 0.22 1.35
N LEU A 72 -15.05 0.14 0.04
CA LEU A 72 -15.93 -0.49 -0.93
C LEU A 72 -15.28 -1.73 -1.53
N GLN A 73 -15.95 -2.86 -1.41
CA GLN A 73 -15.51 -4.16 -1.93
C GLN A 73 -16.18 -4.44 -3.29
N ASP A 74 -15.80 -3.67 -4.30
CA ASP A 74 -16.20 -3.88 -5.70
C ASP A 74 -15.25 -4.85 -6.43
N GLY A 75 -14.21 -5.32 -5.74
CA GLY A 75 -13.27 -6.32 -6.20
C GLY A 75 -12.01 -5.77 -6.85
N TYR A 76 -11.10 -6.72 -7.16
CA TYR A 76 -9.91 -6.55 -7.99
C TYR A 76 -9.90 -7.56 -9.12
N LEU A 77 -9.61 -7.06 -10.33
CA LEU A 77 -9.52 -7.84 -11.55
C LEU A 77 -8.12 -7.69 -12.15
N PHE A 78 -7.36 -8.78 -12.18
CA PHE A 78 -6.09 -8.85 -12.90
C PHE A 78 -6.31 -9.42 -14.30
N LEU A 79 -5.84 -8.72 -15.31
CA LEU A 79 -5.85 -9.16 -16.73
C LEU A 79 -4.48 -9.74 -17.08
N LEU A 80 -4.45 -10.91 -17.64
CA LEU A 80 -3.25 -11.70 -17.95
C LEU A 80 -3.16 -11.89 -19.45
N SER A 81 -2.10 -11.38 -20.08
CA SER A 81 -1.99 -11.36 -21.55
C SER A 81 -0.84 -12.25 -22.06
N SER A 82 0.05 -12.75 -21.19
CA SER A 82 1.11 -13.68 -21.56
C SER A 82 0.87 -15.09 -21.00
N GLU A 83 1.49 -16.10 -21.62
CA GLU A 83 1.46 -17.47 -21.09
C GLU A 83 2.18 -17.59 -19.75
N ALA A 84 3.20 -16.74 -19.53
CA ALA A 84 3.95 -16.73 -18.30
C ALA A 84 3.10 -16.22 -17.12
N SER A 85 2.40 -15.08 -17.30
CA SER A 85 1.51 -14.55 -16.27
C SER A 85 0.31 -15.46 -16.03
N GLU A 86 -0.27 -16.06 -17.10
CA GLU A 86 -1.37 -17.00 -16.98
C GLU A 86 -0.98 -18.20 -16.08
N ARG A 87 0.19 -18.83 -16.32
CA ARG A 87 0.69 -19.93 -15.48
C ARG A 87 0.94 -19.51 -14.05
N HIS A 88 1.65 -18.38 -13.88
CA HIS A 88 1.99 -17.87 -12.56
C HIS A 88 0.74 -17.56 -11.74
N PHE A 89 -0.25 -16.89 -12.32
CA PHE A 89 -1.50 -16.59 -11.63
C PHE A 89 -2.37 -17.82 -11.40
N ALA A 90 -2.35 -18.82 -12.29
CA ALA A 90 -3.05 -20.08 -12.04
C ALA A 90 -2.52 -20.79 -10.78
N GLU A 91 -1.19 -20.83 -10.59
CA GLU A 91 -0.56 -21.36 -9.38
C GLU A 91 -0.94 -20.53 -8.14
N SER A 92 -0.89 -19.19 -8.25
CA SER A 92 -1.24 -18.28 -7.17
C SER A 92 -2.72 -18.40 -6.78
N VAL A 93 -3.65 -18.52 -7.75
CA VAL A 93 -5.08 -18.70 -7.50
C VAL A 93 -5.34 -20.07 -6.83
N ALA A 94 -4.63 -21.12 -7.23
CA ALA A 94 -4.71 -22.42 -6.57
C ALA A 94 -4.27 -22.33 -5.10
N LEU A 95 -3.16 -21.63 -4.82
CA LEU A 95 -2.69 -21.37 -3.46
C LEU A 95 -3.72 -20.55 -2.66
N GLN A 96 -4.21 -19.45 -3.21
CA GLN A 96 -5.19 -18.56 -2.58
C GLN A 96 -6.46 -19.32 -2.20
N ARG A 97 -6.98 -20.15 -3.11
CA ARG A 97 -8.13 -21.04 -2.85
C ARG A 97 -7.84 -22.07 -1.76
N SER A 98 -6.65 -22.66 -1.75
CA SER A 98 -6.24 -23.62 -0.70
C SER A 98 -6.18 -22.97 0.69
N LEU A 99 -5.94 -21.64 0.74
CA LEU A 99 -5.95 -20.83 1.94
C LEU A 99 -7.35 -20.26 2.27
N GLY A 100 -8.40 -20.68 1.53
CA GLY A 100 -9.79 -20.33 1.80
C GLY A 100 -10.24 -19.00 1.20
N LEU A 101 -9.52 -18.45 0.22
CA LEU A 101 -9.96 -17.26 -0.52
C LEU A 101 -10.87 -17.66 -1.69
N ASP A 102 -11.93 -16.91 -1.89
CA ASP A 102 -12.83 -17.06 -3.04
C ASP A 102 -12.33 -16.17 -4.20
N VAL A 103 -11.41 -16.75 -4.98
CA VAL A 103 -10.83 -16.08 -6.16
C VAL A 103 -11.34 -16.79 -7.42
N ALA A 104 -12.02 -16.05 -8.29
CA ALA A 104 -12.51 -16.54 -9.56
C ALA A 104 -11.39 -16.51 -10.62
N TRP A 105 -11.36 -17.52 -11.47
CA TRP A 105 -10.57 -17.59 -12.69
C TRP A 105 -11.51 -17.38 -13.87
N LEU A 106 -11.27 -16.34 -14.66
CA LEU A 106 -12.19 -15.83 -15.67
C LEU A 106 -11.56 -15.90 -17.06
N THR A 107 -12.41 -16.06 -18.06
CA THR A 107 -12.09 -15.82 -19.45
C THR A 107 -12.02 -14.32 -19.76
N ALA A 108 -11.40 -13.94 -20.88
CA ALA A 108 -11.39 -12.56 -21.36
C ALA A 108 -12.80 -11.97 -21.54
N GLY A 109 -13.76 -12.79 -22.03
CA GLY A 109 -15.16 -12.37 -22.19
C GLY A 109 -15.87 -12.09 -20.89
N GLU A 110 -15.65 -12.91 -19.86
CA GLU A 110 -16.21 -12.69 -18.52
C GLU A 110 -15.62 -11.44 -17.89
N ALA A 111 -14.30 -11.20 -18.01
CA ALA A 111 -13.64 -10.00 -17.52
C ALA A 111 -14.20 -8.73 -18.20
N ALA A 112 -14.41 -8.75 -19.52
CA ALA A 112 -15.03 -7.65 -20.27
C ALA A 112 -16.49 -7.40 -19.85
N ALA A 113 -17.25 -8.46 -19.57
CA ALA A 113 -18.62 -8.33 -19.10
C ALA A 113 -18.73 -7.66 -17.71
N MET A 114 -17.73 -7.88 -16.83
CA MET A 114 -17.67 -7.25 -15.52
C MET A 114 -17.25 -5.77 -15.57
N THR A 115 -16.54 -5.37 -16.63
CA THR A 115 -15.96 -4.03 -16.77
C THR A 115 -16.46 -3.37 -18.06
N PRO A 116 -17.59 -2.68 -18.05
CA PRO A 116 -18.11 -2.01 -19.25
C PRO A 116 -17.05 -1.13 -19.92
N GLY A 117 -16.87 -1.29 -21.23
CA GLY A 117 -15.89 -0.55 -22.03
C GLY A 117 -14.48 -1.11 -22.02
N LEU A 118 -14.20 -2.16 -21.26
CA LEU A 118 -12.90 -2.83 -21.28
C LEU A 118 -12.64 -3.49 -22.63
N ASP A 119 -11.53 -3.14 -23.26
CA ASP A 119 -10.97 -3.91 -24.38
C ASP A 119 -10.11 -5.06 -23.83
N ALA A 120 -10.65 -6.27 -23.90
CA ALA A 120 -9.98 -7.49 -23.48
C ALA A 120 -9.17 -8.16 -24.63
N THR A 121 -8.92 -7.45 -25.72
CA THR A 121 -8.11 -7.98 -26.83
C THR A 121 -6.71 -8.38 -26.34
N GLY A 122 -6.32 -9.61 -26.62
CA GLY A 122 -5.04 -10.19 -26.19
C GLY A 122 -5.01 -10.68 -24.74
N VAL A 123 -6.09 -10.50 -23.97
CA VAL A 123 -6.22 -11.12 -22.64
C VAL A 123 -6.46 -12.62 -22.82
N ARG A 124 -5.69 -13.43 -22.13
CA ARG A 124 -5.77 -14.91 -22.12
C ARG A 124 -6.65 -15.43 -20.99
N ALA A 125 -6.48 -14.83 -19.82
CA ALA A 125 -7.24 -15.16 -18.61
C ALA A 125 -7.30 -13.94 -17.69
N ALA A 126 -8.14 -14.01 -16.66
CA ALA A 126 -8.17 -13.02 -15.59
C ALA A 126 -8.41 -13.68 -14.23
N SER A 127 -7.93 -13.05 -13.16
CA SER A 127 -8.27 -13.44 -11.79
C SER A 127 -9.07 -12.34 -11.10
N PHE A 128 -10.09 -12.71 -10.34
CA PHE A 128 -10.99 -11.79 -9.68
C PHE A 128 -11.28 -12.21 -8.24
N CYS A 129 -11.22 -11.27 -7.31
CA CYS A 129 -11.64 -11.46 -5.92
C CYS A 129 -12.63 -10.36 -5.53
N ALA A 130 -13.88 -10.76 -5.26
CA ALA A 130 -14.96 -9.83 -4.90
C ALA A 130 -14.78 -9.18 -3.52
N LYS A 131 -13.98 -9.80 -2.63
CA LYS A 131 -13.67 -9.29 -1.29
C LYS A 131 -12.54 -8.25 -1.28
N ASP A 132 -11.88 -8.06 -2.41
CA ASP A 132 -10.93 -6.97 -2.62
C ASP A 132 -11.69 -5.67 -2.88
N GLY A 133 -11.03 -4.53 -2.75
CA GLY A 133 -11.72 -3.25 -2.94
C GLY A 133 -10.81 -2.04 -2.79
N ILE A 134 -11.42 -0.92 -2.49
CA ILE A 134 -10.75 0.37 -2.33
C ILE A 134 -11.21 1.01 -1.02
N ALA A 135 -10.26 1.54 -0.24
CA ALA A 135 -10.54 2.34 0.95
C ALA A 135 -9.92 3.74 0.82
N ASP A 136 -10.48 4.72 1.53
CA ASP A 136 -9.90 6.07 1.63
C ASP A 136 -8.65 6.06 2.52
N PRO A 137 -7.43 6.29 1.96
CA PRO A 137 -6.20 6.27 2.73
C PRO A 137 -6.14 7.37 3.79
N ASN A 138 -6.74 8.53 3.50
CA ASN A 138 -6.75 9.65 4.41
C ASN A 138 -7.69 9.38 5.60
N GLY A 139 -8.90 8.92 5.34
CA GLY A 139 -9.86 8.53 6.37
C GLY A 139 -9.32 7.46 7.32
N VAL A 140 -8.67 6.43 6.79
CA VAL A 140 -8.00 5.38 7.59
C VAL A 140 -6.89 5.97 8.47
N THR A 141 -6.02 6.81 7.89
CA THR A 141 -4.91 7.42 8.63
C THR A 141 -5.42 8.31 9.75
N MET A 142 -6.39 9.18 9.46
CA MET A 142 -6.96 10.10 10.43
C MET A 142 -7.79 9.38 11.50
N GLY A 143 -8.48 8.29 11.12
CA GLY A 143 -9.18 7.42 12.06
C GLY A 143 -8.22 6.85 13.10
N PHE A 144 -7.13 6.22 12.69
CA PHE A 144 -6.10 5.73 13.60
C PHE A 144 -5.47 6.84 14.44
N ALA A 145 -5.13 7.98 13.83
CA ALA A 145 -4.51 9.09 14.55
C ALA A 145 -5.43 9.65 15.64
N LYS A 146 -6.71 9.86 15.33
CA LYS A 146 -7.72 10.31 16.29
C LYS A 146 -7.90 9.32 17.44
N ALA A 147 -8.01 8.04 17.12
CA ALA A 147 -8.15 6.97 18.11
C ALA A 147 -6.89 6.84 18.99
N ALA A 148 -5.69 6.98 18.41
CA ALA A 148 -4.43 7.01 19.13
C ALA A 148 -4.37 8.20 20.11
N GLN A 149 -4.73 9.40 19.68
CA GLN A 149 -4.81 10.59 20.57
C GLN A 149 -5.80 10.39 21.70
N ALA A 150 -6.99 9.85 21.41
CA ALA A 150 -7.99 9.54 22.43
C ALA A 150 -7.48 8.50 23.45
N ALA A 151 -6.56 7.61 23.03
CA ALA A 151 -5.88 6.64 23.88
C ALA A 151 -4.62 7.19 24.57
N GLY A 152 -4.35 8.51 24.49
CA GLY A 152 -3.26 9.19 25.20
C GLY A 152 -1.94 9.31 24.41
N VAL A 153 -1.93 9.00 23.11
CA VAL A 153 -0.75 9.20 22.27
C VAL A 153 -0.52 10.70 22.05
N THR A 154 0.70 11.17 22.28
CA THR A 154 1.14 12.50 21.87
C THR A 154 1.56 12.48 20.41
N ILE A 155 0.97 13.34 19.56
CA ILE A 155 1.36 13.49 18.15
C ILE A 155 2.13 14.80 18.00
N LEU A 156 3.40 14.71 17.63
CA LEU A 156 4.27 15.84 17.30
C LEU A 156 4.35 15.94 15.76
N ARG A 157 3.77 16.99 15.22
CA ARG A 157 3.83 17.34 13.79
C ARG A 157 4.86 18.44 13.57
N ASP A 158 5.26 18.66 12.32
CA ASP A 158 6.30 19.63 11.99
C ASP A 158 7.58 19.37 12.82
N THR A 159 7.87 18.08 13.03
CA THR A 159 8.95 17.62 13.90
C THR A 159 9.73 16.52 13.19
N GLU A 160 10.96 16.84 12.79
CA GLU A 160 11.84 15.93 12.10
C GLU A 160 12.72 15.16 13.09
N VAL A 161 12.83 13.85 12.90
CA VAL A 161 13.84 13.02 13.59
C VAL A 161 15.19 13.26 12.93
N THR A 162 16.16 13.76 13.70
CA THR A 162 17.51 14.10 13.24
C THR A 162 18.58 13.12 13.73
N GLY A 163 18.23 12.22 14.63
CA GLY A 163 19.13 11.19 15.13
C GLY A 163 18.46 10.20 16.08
N ILE A 164 19.06 9.02 16.19
CA ILE A 164 18.68 8.00 17.17
C ILE A 164 19.93 7.69 18.00
N ASP A 165 19.87 7.92 19.29
CA ASP A 165 20.97 7.65 20.19
C ASP A 165 20.97 6.19 20.60
N VAL A 166 22.12 5.54 20.39
CA VAL A 166 22.33 4.13 20.74
C VAL A 166 23.53 4.05 21.70
N ALA A 167 23.29 3.47 22.87
CA ALA A 167 24.32 3.23 23.88
C ALA A 167 24.38 1.74 24.22
N GLN A 168 25.56 1.14 24.16
CA GLN A 168 25.78 -0.28 24.46
C GLN A 168 24.85 -1.23 23.67
N GLY A 169 24.62 -0.93 22.37
CA GLY A 169 23.77 -1.74 21.48
C GLY A 169 22.26 -1.58 21.68
N ARG A 170 21.82 -0.57 22.42
CA ARG A 170 20.43 -0.31 22.78
C ARG A 170 20.04 1.14 22.54
N VAL A 171 18.80 1.37 22.12
CA VAL A 171 18.21 2.71 22.00
C VAL A 171 18.22 3.42 23.36
N ASP A 172 18.65 4.67 23.37
CA ASP A 172 18.69 5.55 24.55
C ASP A 172 17.88 6.83 24.39
N GLY A 173 17.64 7.27 23.14
CA GLY A 173 16.84 8.45 22.85
C GLY A 173 16.67 8.71 21.38
N VAL A 174 15.86 9.73 21.07
CA VAL A 174 15.64 10.27 19.73
C VAL A 174 15.87 11.76 19.77
N ARG A 175 16.72 12.26 18.87
CA ARG A 175 16.93 13.70 18.65
C ARG A 175 15.95 14.18 17.58
N THR A 176 15.30 15.30 17.83
CA THR A 176 14.36 15.89 16.88
C THR A 176 14.61 17.39 16.71
N SER A 177 14.01 17.97 15.66
CA SER A 177 14.01 19.42 15.44
C SER A 177 13.30 20.19 16.58
N GLY A 178 12.43 19.52 17.35
CA GLY A 178 11.70 20.08 18.48
C GLY A 178 12.29 19.77 19.87
N GLY A 179 13.49 19.15 19.91
CA GLY A 179 14.16 18.72 21.15
C GLY A 179 14.29 17.21 21.29
N ASP A 180 15.03 16.76 22.28
CA ASP A 180 15.37 15.36 22.49
C ASP A 180 14.29 14.63 23.29
N ILE A 181 14.06 13.37 22.94
CA ILE A 181 13.08 12.50 23.60
C ILE A 181 13.81 11.27 24.14
N ALA A 182 13.87 11.14 25.47
CA ALA A 182 14.38 9.94 26.10
C ALA A 182 13.40 8.78 25.90
N THR A 183 13.90 7.70 25.29
CA THR A 183 13.10 6.48 25.06
C THR A 183 13.99 5.26 24.96
N ARG A 184 13.43 4.09 25.26
CA ARG A 184 14.08 2.78 25.09
C ARG A 184 13.55 1.99 23.90
N ALA A 185 12.54 2.53 23.20
CA ALA A 185 11.96 1.87 22.03
C ALA A 185 11.64 2.89 20.96
N VAL A 186 12.03 2.58 19.72
CA VAL A 186 11.75 3.36 18.51
C VAL A 186 11.19 2.43 17.44
N VAL A 187 10.11 2.85 16.82
CA VAL A 187 9.56 2.23 15.62
C VAL A 187 9.84 3.12 14.42
N ASN A 188 10.62 2.64 13.51
CA ASN A 188 10.85 3.28 12.21
C ASN A 188 9.68 2.94 11.27
N ALA A 189 8.75 3.88 11.13
CA ALA A 189 7.61 3.85 10.21
C ALA A 189 7.73 4.94 9.14
N ALA A 190 8.97 5.32 8.78
CA ALA A 190 9.28 6.47 7.93
C ALA A 190 9.10 6.20 6.42
N GLY A 191 8.51 5.06 6.04
CA GLY A 191 8.20 4.74 4.64
C GLY A 191 9.44 4.84 3.73
N PRO A 192 9.40 5.64 2.66
CA PRO A 192 10.52 5.80 1.74
C PRO A 192 11.83 6.28 2.40
N TRP A 193 11.74 6.97 3.55
CA TRP A 193 12.90 7.44 4.32
C TRP A 193 13.38 6.45 5.38
N ALA A 194 12.79 5.24 5.44
CA ALA A 194 13.11 4.26 6.48
C ALA A 194 14.59 3.86 6.51
N ALA A 195 15.26 3.77 5.34
CA ALA A 195 16.69 3.50 5.27
C ALA A 195 17.54 4.61 5.92
N GLN A 196 17.15 5.88 5.71
CA GLN A 196 17.85 7.02 6.31
C GLN A 196 17.66 7.05 7.82
N VAL A 197 16.46 6.79 8.30
CA VAL A 197 16.17 6.72 9.75
C VAL A 197 16.90 5.55 10.41
N ALA A 198 16.95 4.38 9.77
CA ALA A 198 17.70 3.23 10.29
C ALA A 198 19.21 3.52 10.36
N ALA A 199 19.76 4.24 9.38
CA ALA A 199 21.16 4.64 9.35
C ALA A 199 21.55 5.55 10.53
N MET A 200 20.62 6.33 11.10
CA MET A 200 20.86 7.13 12.30
C MET A 200 21.21 6.27 13.53
N ALA A 201 20.80 5.00 13.52
CA ALA A 201 21.16 4.01 14.54
C ALA A 201 22.26 3.02 14.09
N GLY A 202 22.95 3.30 12.98
CA GLY A 202 24.00 2.44 12.42
C GLY A 202 23.50 1.18 11.71
N VAL A 203 22.20 1.12 11.33
CA VAL A 203 21.62 -0.04 10.65
C VAL A 203 21.43 0.24 9.15
N THR A 204 21.90 -0.68 8.31
CA THR A 204 21.65 -0.64 6.86
C THR A 204 20.35 -1.38 6.55
N LEU A 205 19.27 -0.64 6.35
CA LEU A 205 17.96 -1.18 5.97
C LEU A 205 17.81 -1.10 4.44
N PRO A 206 17.61 -2.21 3.72
CA PRO A 206 17.53 -2.21 2.24
C PRO A 206 16.15 -1.77 1.75
N VAL A 207 15.81 -0.52 1.99
CA VAL A 207 14.60 0.13 1.50
C VAL A 207 15.00 1.25 0.55
N VAL A 208 14.46 1.19 -0.67
CA VAL A 208 14.79 2.12 -1.74
C VAL A 208 13.52 2.81 -2.22
N PRO A 209 13.48 4.17 -2.26
CA PRO A 209 12.33 4.91 -2.78
C PRO A 209 12.27 4.81 -4.30
N GLU A 210 11.07 4.58 -4.84
CA GLU A 210 10.82 4.53 -6.28
C GLU A 210 9.51 5.25 -6.61
N ARG A 211 9.57 6.19 -7.56
CA ARG A 211 8.44 7.04 -7.92
C ARG A 211 7.35 6.26 -8.67
N ARG A 212 6.10 6.57 -8.34
CA ARG A 212 4.90 6.08 -9.05
C ARG A 212 3.97 7.25 -9.33
N HIS A 213 3.37 7.24 -10.51
CA HIS A 213 2.49 8.30 -10.99
C HIS A 213 1.04 7.86 -10.96
N ILE A 214 0.17 8.79 -10.59
CA ILE A 214 -1.28 8.64 -10.66
C ILE A 214 -1.87 9.82 -11.41
N PHE A 215 -2.84 9.53 -12.26
CA PHE A 215 -3.54 10.52 -13.09
C PHE A 215 -5.05 10.37 -12.89
N ILE A 216 -5.77 11.47 -12.99
CA ILE A 216 -7.23 11.49 -13.03
C ILE A 216 -7.65 11.98 -14.40
N ALA A 217 -8.44 11.18 -15.11
CA ALA A 217 -9.08 11.59 -16.35
C ALA A 217 -10.55 11.94 -16.11
N GLN A 218 -11.01 12.97 -16.81
CA GLN A 218 -12.41 13.37 -16.87
C GLN A 218 -12.86 13.48 -18.33
N PRO A 219 -14.17 13.31 -18.63
CA PRO A 219 -14.69 13.53 -19.96
C PRO A 219 -14.59 15.01 -20.36
N ALA A 220 -14.99 15.35 -21.58
CA ALA A 220 -15.00 16.72 -22.06
C ALA A 220 -15.75 17.67 -21.09
N PRO A 221 -15.40 18.96 -21.00
CA PRO A 221 -16.05 19.92 -20.12
C PRO A 221 -17.58 19.91 -20.28
N GLY A 222 -18.29 19.79 -19.15
CA GLY A 222 -19.76 19.72 -19.11
C GLY A 222 -20.35 18.32 -19.34
N ALA A 223 -19.54 17.32 -19.64
CA ALA A 223 -19.93 15.91 -19.72
C ALA A 223 -19.61 15.15 -18.41
N SER A 224 -20.29 14.01 -18.23
CA SER A 224 -20.04 13.06 -17.14
C SER A 224 -19.83 11.66 -17.70
N TRP A 225 -18.98 10.85 -17.06
CA TRP A 225 -18.89 9.42 -17.38
C TRP A 225 -20.21 8.66 -17.24
N ASP A 226 -21.18 9.24 -16.54
CA ASP A 226 -22.53 8.68 -16.35
C ASP A 226 -23.52 9.08 -17.45
N ASP A 227 -23.11 9.96 -18.37
CA ASP A 227 -23.94 10.35 -19.50
C ASP A 227 -24.18 9.18 -20.47
N ALA A 228 -25.30 9.26 -21.21
CA ALA A 228 -25.69 8.24 -22.19
C ALA A 228 -24.60 8.00 -23.26
N ALA A 229 -23.78 9.00 -23.59
CA ALA A 229 -22.67 8.89 -24.54
C ALA A 229 -21.57 7.91 -24.07
N TYR A 230 -21.43 7.71 -22.76
CA TYR A 230 -20.44 6.81 -22.15
C TYR A 230 -21.08 5.52 -21.60
N ALA A 231 -22.39 5.35 -21.74
CA ALA A 231 -23.09 4.16 -21.25
C ALA A 231 -22.52 2.89 -21.91
N GLY A 232 -22.08 1.93 -21.10
CA GLY A 232 -21.43 0.69 -21.55
C GLY A 232 -20.00 0.87 -22.11
N ARG A 233 -19.44 2.08 -22.07
CA ARG A 233 -18.08 2.40 -22.52
C ARG A 233 -17.12 2.70 -21.36
N THR A 234 -17.62 2.88 -20.17
CA THR A 234 -16.83 3.13 -18.94
C THR A 234 -17.37 2.34 -17.78
N PRO A 235 -16.52 1.89 -16.84
CA PRO A 235 -16.98 1.21 -15.62
C PRO A 235 -17.77 2.17 -14.74
N ARG A 236 -18.80 1.66 -14.06
CA ARG A 236 -19.60 2.40 -13.08
C ARG A 236 -19.23 2.09 -11.65
N SER A 237 -18.72 0.90 -11.41
CA SER A 237 -18.21 0.48 -10.10
C SER A 237 -16.78 0.97 -9.85
N ARG A 238 -16.33 0.90 -8.60
CA ARG A 238 -14.93 1.15 -8.20
C ARG A 238 -14.05 -0.10 -8.33
N LEU A 239 -14.45 -1.08 -9.14
CA LEU A 239 -13.64 -2.24 -9.45
C LEU A 239 -12.24 -1.79 -9.90
N MET A 240 -11.22 -2.24 -9.18
CA MET A 240 -9.83 -2.02 -9.59
C MET A 240 -9.47 -3.02 -10.69
N VAL A 241 -9.10 -2.51 -11.85
CA VAL A 241 -8.65 -3.32 -12.98
C VAL A 241 -7.16 -3.10 -13.19
N ILE A 242 -6.41 -4.19 -13.33
CA ILE A 242 -4.95 -4.17 -13.50
C ILE A 242 -4.58 -5.00 -14.74
N ASP A 243 -3.92 -4.40 -15.70
CA ASP A 243 -3.20 -5.10 -16.77
C ASP A 243 -1.82 -5.48 -16.23
N PHE A 244 -1.64 -6.75 -15.90
CA PHE A 244 -0.45 -7.21 -15.17
C PHE A 244 0.85 -7.03 -15.96
N GLU A 245 0.83 -7.25 -17.26
CA GLU A 245 2.03 -7.13 -18.10
C GLU A 245 2.57 -5.69 -18.20
N THR A 246 1.66 -4.72 -18.22
CA THR A 246 2.05 -3.30 -18.33
C THR A 246 2.09 -2.60 -16.97
N THR A 247 1.59 -3.26 -15.93
CA THR A 247 1.32 -2.65 -14.62
C THR A 247 0.32 -1.49 -14.67
N PHE A 248 -0.37 -1.30 -15.79
CA PHE A 248 -1.42 -0.31 -15.93
C PHE A 248 -2.63 -0.70 -15.10
N TYR A 249 -3.15 0.25 -14.31
CA TYR A 249 -4.36 0.03 -13.51
C TYR A 249 -5.30 1.23 -13.59
N PHE A 250 -6.58 0.97 -13.35
CA PHE A 250 -7.59 2.03 -13.26
C PHE A 250 -8.78 1.62 -12.40
N HIS A 251 -9.49 2.62 -11.88
CA HIS A 251 -10.81 2.51 -11.26
C HIS A 251 -11.57 3.83 -11.31
N ARG A 252 -12.86 3.80 -11.01
CA ARG A 252 -13.66 5.03 -10.80
C ARG A 252 -13.22 5.71 -9.51
N GLU A 253 -12.98 7.02 -9.58
CA GLU A 253 -12.67 7.85 -8.42
C GLU A 253 -13.47 9.16 -8.49
N GLY A 254 -14.50 9.26 -7.65
CA GLY A 254 -15.44 10.36 -7.71
C GLY A 254 -16.05 10.54 -9.10
N ALA A 255 -15.96 11.74 -9.66
CA ALA A 255 -16.40 12.05 -11.03
C ALA A 255 -15.37 11.64 -12.11
N GLY A 256 -14.19 11.19 -11.73
CA GLY A 256 -13.09 10.84 -12.62
C GLY A 256 -12.86 9.34 -12.79
N LEU A 257 -11.89 9.01 -13.63
CA LEU A 257 -11.22 7.72 -13.69
C LEU A 257 -9.77 7.93 -13.23
N LEU A 258 -9.42 7.29 -12.12
CA LEU A 258 -8.04 7.21 -11.64
C LEU A 258 -7.32 6.12 -12.39
N PHE A 259 -6.10 6.41 -12.85
CA PHE A 259 -5.25 5.43 -13.49
C PHE A 259 -3.78 5.70 -13.22
N GLY A 260 -2.97 4.66 -13.32
CA GLY A 260 -1.53 4.72 -13.16
C GLY A 260 -0.84 3.55 -13.84
N MET A 261 0.49 3.63 -13.89
CA MET A 261 1.36 2.59 -14.44
C MET A 261 2.76 2.75 -13.84
N GLY A 262 3.49 1.66 -13.65
CA GLY A 262 4.91 1.69 -13.33
C GLY A 262 5.74 2.17 -14.52
N ASP A 263 6.70 3.07 -14.30
CA ASP A 263 7.70 3.43 -15.30
C ASP A 263 8.92 2.49 -15.15
N PRO A 264 9.18 1.59 -16.13
CA PRO A 264 10.29 0.65 -16.03
C PRO A 264 11.67 1.32 -16.13
N THR A 265 11.72 2.60 -16.47
CA THR A 265 12.96 3.39 -16.56
C THR A 265 13.20 4.27 -15.34
N GLU A 266 12.28 4.24 -14.35
CA GLU A 266 12.38 5.08 -13.16
C GLU A 266 13.61 4.67 -12.34
N GLN A 267 14.35 5.67 -11.90
CA GLN A 267 15.53 5.47 -11.06
C GLN A 267 15.17 5.70 -9.59
N PRO A 268 15.77 4.95 -8.68
CA PRO A 268 15.58 5.18 -7.24
C PRO A 268 15.85 6.63 -6.85
N GLY A 269 14.95 7.23 -6.07
CA GLY A 269 15.10 8.62 -5.64
C GLY A 269 13.90 9.14 -4.86
N PHE A 270 14.05 10.34 -4.30
CA PHE A 270 13.02 11.00 -3.49
C PHE A 270 12.20 12.04 -4.27
N ASP A 271 12.43 12.17 -5.59
CA ASP A 271 11.68 13.09 -6.42
C ASP A 271 10.22 12.65 -6.54
N THR A 272 9.29 13.54 -6.23
CA THR A 272 7.83 13.34 -6.34
C THR A 272 7.20 14.29 -7.35
N THR A 273 7.98 14.92 -8.22
CA THR A 273 7.44 15.70 -9.34
C THR A 273 6.84 14.78 -10.39
N VAL A 274 5.78 15.24 -11.06
CA VAL A 274 5.15 14.45 -12.13
C VAL A 274 6.06 14.47 -13.36
N LYS A 275 6.44 13.28 -13.85
CA LYS A 275 7.20 13.11 -15.10
C LYS A 275 6.23 13.11 -16.28
N TRP A 276 5.98 14.29 -16.83
CA TRP A 276 5.01 14.45 -17.93
C TRP A 276 5.40 13.74 -19.20
N ASP A 277 6.69 13.51 -19.43
CA ASP A 277 7.19 12.76 -20.59
C ASP A 277 6.79 11.27 -20.55
N PHE A 278 6.38 10.77 -19.38
CA PHE A 278 5.86 9.41 -19.21
C PHE A 278 4.33 9.32 -19.51
N LEU A 279 3.60 10.44 -19.50
CA LEU A 279 2.15 10.43 -19.74
C LEU A 279 1.75 9.81 -21.07
N PRO A 280 2.46 10.01 -22.22
CA PRO A 280 2.13 9.34 -23.48
C PRO A 280 2.10 7.81 -23.39
N ASP A 281 3.04 7.20 -22.66
CA ASP A 281 3.11 5.75 -22.48
C ASP A 281 1.92 5.25 -21.64
N VAL A 282 1.62 5.94 -20.55
CA VAL A 282 0.48 5.63 -19.68
C VAL A 282 -0.84 5.79 -20.41
N THR A 283 -1.03 6.86 -21.19
CA THR A 283 -2.26 7.07 -21.96
C THR A 283 -2.41 6.08 -23.12
N SER A 284 -1.31 5.65 -23.73
CA SER A 284 -1.34 4.56 -24.73
C SER A 284 -1.86 3.25 -24.12
N ALA A 285 -1.36 2.88 -22.94
CA ALA A 285 -1.86 1.71 -22.20
C ALA A 285 -3.33 1.88 -21.78
N ALA A 286 -3.69 3.08 -21.32
CA ALA A 286 -5.04 3.42 -20.89
C ALA A 286 -6.07 3.29 -22.04
N VAL A 287 -5.80 3.90 -23.18
CA VAL A 287 -6.70 3.87 -24.35
C VAL A 287 -6.80 2.45 -24.93
N ARG A 288 -5.71 1.67 -24.88
CA ARG A 288 -5.75 0.26 -25.29
C ARG A 288 -6.72 -0.56 -24.45
N ARG A 289 -6.76 -0.34 -23.14
CA ARG A 289 -7.64 -1.10 -22.23
C ARG A 289 -9.04 -0.48 -22.06
N LEU A 290 -9.12 0.84 -22.13
CA LEU A 290 -10.38 1.58 -22.00
C LEU A 290 -10.46 2.66 -23.09
N PRO A 291 -10.91 2.30 -24.31
CA PRO A 291 -10.91 3.20 -25.49
C PRO A 291 -11.63 4.54 -25.26
N ALA A 292 -12.60 4.59 -24.34
CA ALA A 292 -13.29 5.82 -23.99
C ALA A 292 -12.36 6.92 -23.43
N LEU A 293 -11.18 6.55 -22.93
CA LEU A 293 -10.17 7.51 -22.46
C LEU A 293 -9.50 8.32 -23.56
N ALA A 294 -9.66 7.90 -24.84
CA ALA A 294 -9.17 8.70 -25.98
C ALA A 294 -9.84 10.08 -26.08
N ASP A 295 -11.09 10.19 -25.59
CA ASP A 295 -11.86 11.43 -25.59
C ASP A 295 -11.78 12.20 -24.26
N ALA A 296 -10.90 11.76 -23.35
CA ALA A 296 -10.78 12.32 -22.01
C ALA A 296 -9.63 13.33 -21.90
N SER A 297 -9.67 14.15 -20.85
CA SER A 297 -8.59 15.03 -20.46
C SER A 297 -8.04 14.65 -19.11
N VAL A 298 -6.71 14.63 -18.96
CA VAL A 298 -6.07 14.50 -17.64
C VAL A 298 -6.23 15.82 -16.89
N THR A 299 -6.97 15.79 -15.79
CA THR A 299 -7.29 16.98 -15.00
C THR A 299 -6.44 17.14 -13.75
N HIS A 300 -5.96 16.02 -13.20
CA HIS A 300 -5.09 15.99 -12.02
C HIS A 300 -4.02 14.92 -12.21
N ALA A 301 -2.85 15.21 -11.66
CA ALA A 301 -1.75 14.25 -11.61
C ALA A 301 -0.90 14.49 -10.36
N TRP A 302 -0.38 13.41 -9.79
CA TRP A 302 0.60 13.47 -8.72
C TRP A 302 1.54 12.26 -8.78
N ALA A 303 2.63 12.34 -8.03
CA ALA A 303 3.52 11.21 -7.85
C ALA A 303 3.75 10.95 -6.37
N GLY A 304 3.83 9.67 -6.03
CA GLY A 304 4.20 9.16 -4.72
C GLY A 304 5.45 8.29 -4.78
N LEU A 305 5.91 7.83 -3.64
CA LEU A 305 7.07 6.94 -3.57
C LEU A 305 6.64 5.57 -3.04
N TYR A 306 6.97 4.52 -3.78
CA TYR A 306 7.04 3.18 -3.21
C TYR A 306 8.30 3.06 -2.36
N GLU A 307 8.27 2.23 -1.35
CA GLU A 307 9.38 1.87 -0.47
C GLU A 307 9.80 0.43 -0.80
N MET A 308 10.64 0.27 -1.83
CA MET A 308 11.00 -1.03 -2.38
C MET A 308 12.00 -1.77 -1.52
N THR A 309 11.78 -3.05 -1.29
CA THR A 309 12.76 -4.00 -0.74
C THR A 309 13.21 -4.97 -1.83
N PRO A 310 14.36 -5.66 -1.67
CA PRO A 310 14.88 -6.59 -2.68
C PRO A 310 13.95 -7.77 -3.03
N ASP A 311 13.07 -8.14 -2.11
CA ASP A 311 12.13 -9.25 -2.24
C ASP A 311 10.66 -8.80 -2.26
N HIS A 312 10.43 -7.52 -2.33
CA HIS A 312 9.11 -6.88 -2.29
C HIS A 312 8.27 -7.19 -1.04
N ASN A 313 8.86 -7.76 0.01
CA ASN A 313 8.22 -8.01 1.28
C ASN A 313 8.60 -6.95 2.32
N PRO A 314 7.68 -6.56 3.22
CA PRO A 314 7.99 -5.55 4.24
C PRO A 314 8.98 -6.06 5.29
N VAL A 315 9.54 -5.14 6.04
CA VAL A 315 10.21 -5.42 7.31
C VAL A 315 9.26 -5.08 8.45
N ILE A 316 8.92 -6.08 9.25
CA ILE A 316 8.06 -5.95 10.44
C ILE A 316 8.78 -6.60 11.62
N GLY A 317 9.30 -5.82 12.56
CA GLY A 317 9.99 -6.32 13.75
C GLY A 317 11.31 -5.64 14.04
N SER A 318 12.18 -6.32 14.81
CA SER A 318 13.47 -5.79 15.28
C SER A 318 14.47 -5.60 14.12
N LEU A 319 15.25 -4.52 14.22
CA LEU A 319 16.37 -4.23 13.32
C LEU A 319 17.74 -4.68 13.88
N GLY A 320 17.76 -5.48 14.96
CA GLY A 320 18.99 -6.02 15.54
C GLY A 320 19.69 -5.11 16.56
N VAL A 321 19.23 -3.88 16.74
CA VAL A 321 19.57 -3.02 17.87
C VAL A 321 18.45 -3.15 18.91
N ASP A 322 18.79 -3.35 20.19
CA ASP A 322 17.81 -3.49 21.25
C ASP A 322 16.92 -2.23 21.34
N GLY A 323 15.61 -2.41 21.28
CA GLY A 323 14.63 -1.33 21.28
C GLY A 323 14.42 -0.66 19.90
N LEU A 324 15.10 -1.09 18.82
CA LEU A 324 14.86 -0.55 17.48
C LEU A 324 14.06 -1.52 16.62
N TYR A 325 12.91 -1.06 16.15
CA TYR A 325 11.99 -1.82 15.31
C TYR A 325 11.71 -1.08 14.00
N ALA A 326 11.23 -1.81 12.99
CA ALA A 326 10.75 -1.22 11.74
C ALA A 326 9.38 -1.80 11.34
N ILE A 327 8.62 -0.97 10.64
CA ILE A 327 7.42 -1.30 9.89
C ILE A 327 7.46 -0.50 8.58
N ALA A 328 8.19 -1.02 7.58
CA ALA A 328 8.53 -0.31 6.35
C ALA A 328 8.89 -1.28 5.22
N GLY A 329 9.05 -0.76 3.99
CA GLY A 329 9.49 -1.56 2.84
C GLY A 329 8.38 -2.37 2.21
N PHE A 330 7.15 -1.87 2.21
CA PHE A 330 5.97 -2.59 1.71
C PHE A 330 5.86 -2.65 0.18
N SER A 331 6.76 -2.07 -0.57
CA SER A 331 6.85 -2.22 -2.04
C SER A 331 5.51 -1.98 -2.76
N GLY A 332 4.77 -0.94 -2.36
CA GLY A 332 3.51 -0.54 -2.97
C GLY A 332 2.24 -1.05 -2.29
N HIS A 333 2.31 -2.03 -1.38
CA HIS A 333 1.12 -2.57 -0.71
C HIS A 333 1.00 -2.24 0.79
N GLY A 334 1.70 -1.19 1.24
CA GLY A 334 1.72 -0.82 2.65
C GLY A 334 0.38 -0.34 3.21
N PHE A 335 -0.36 0.45 2.45
CA PHE A 335 -1.63 0.97 2.92
C PHE A 335 -2.57 -0.14 3.39
N GLN A 336 -2.81 -1.12 2.54
CA GLN A 336 -3.71 -2.24 2.82
C GLN A 336 -3.26 -3.15 3.96
N HIS A 337 -1.95 -3.28 4.19
CA HIS A 337 -1.39 -4.11 5.26
C HIS A 337 -1.25 -3.37 6.60
N ALA A 338 -1.40 -2.04 6.62
CA ALA A 338 -1.15 -1.22 7.80
C ALA A 338 -1.91 -1.66 9.05
N PRO A 339 -3.21 -1.99 9.02
CA PRO A 339 -3.93 -2.38 10.23
C PRO A 339 -3.36 -3.63 10.89
N ALA A 340 -3.20 -4.72 10.13
CA ALA A 340 -2.68 -5.97 10.67
C ALA A 340 -1.20 -5.88 11.04
N ALA A 341 -0.35 -5.35 10.16
CA ALA A 341 1.08 -5.21 10.41
C ALA A 341 1.37 -4.40 11.67
N ALA A 342 0.64 -3.30 11.88
CA ALA A 342 0.79 -2.46 13.07
C ALA A 342 0.37 -3.19 14.36
N ARG A 343 -0.73 -3.95 14.33
CA ARG A 343 -1.17 -4.77 15.45
C ARG A 343 -0.14 -5.83 15.80
N LEU A 344 0.32 -6.60 14.79
CA LEU A 344 1.32 -7.64 14.97
C LEU A 344 2.64 -7.10 15.52
N LEU A 345 3.12 -5.95 15.02
CA LEU A 345 4.31 -5.31 15.55
C LEU A 345 4.13 -4.88 17.00
N ALA A 346 2.97 -4.31 17.36
CA ALA A 346 2.69 -3.92 18.74
C ALA A 346 2.67 -5.13 19.67
N ASP A 347 2.12 -6.26 19.25
CA ASP A 347 2.14 -7.51 20.02
C ASP A 347 3.58 -8.01 20.26
N VAL A 348 4.40 -8.05 19.22
CA VAL A 348 5.83 -8.43 19.32
C VAL A 348 6.59 -7.51 20.27
N MET A 349 6.42 -6.20 20.15
CA MET A 349 7.11 -5.22 21.00
C MET A 349 6.75 -5.35 22.48
N LEU A 350 5.53 -5.80 22.78
CA LEU A 350 5.03 -5.98 24.15
C LEU A 350 5.18 -7.43 24.65
N GLY A 351 5.89 -8.29 23.92
CA GLY A 351 6.12 -9.68 24.30
C GLY A 351 4.85 -10.53 24.31
N ARG A 352 3.85 -10.15 23.51
CA ARG A 352 2.63 -10.93 23.29
C ARG A 352 2.83 -11.88 22.12
N ASP A 353 2.13 -13.01 22.11
CA ASP A 353 2.07 -13.88 20.95
C ASP A 353 1.20 -13.24 19.86
N PRO A 354 1.78 -12.89 18.70
CA PRO A 354 1.00 -12.30 17.61
C PRO A 354 0.06 -13.33 16.92
N HIS A 355 0.18 -14.65 17.22
CA HIS A 355 -0.50 -15.73 16.52
C HIS A 355 -0.31 -15.68 14.99
N PHE A 356 0.83 -15.20 14.57
CA PHE A 356 1.19 -14.99 13.17
C PHE A 356 2.71 -15.21 13.00
N ASP A 357 3.11 -15.95 11.98
CA ASP A 357 4.54 -16.15 11.67
C ASP A 357 5.09 -14.94 10.89
N LEU A 358 5.85 -14.09 11.58
CA LEU A 358 6.53 -12.93 11.01
C LEU A 358 7.91 -13.25 10.40
N THR A 359 8.32 -14.51 10.32
CA THR A 359 9.66 -14.91 9.84
C THR A 359 9.93 -14.40 8.43
N SER A 360 8.93 -14.43 7.53
CA SER A 360 9.02 -13.90 6.17
C SER A 360 9.22 -12.37 6.12
N PHE A 361 8.88 -11.67 7.20
CA PHE A 361 9.00 -10.22 7.31
C PHE A 361 10.14 -9.77 8.24
N ALA A 362 10.89 -10.70 8.81
CA ALA A 362 12.01 -10.38 9.69
C ALA A 362 13.17 -9.74 8.91
N PHE A 363 13.76 -8.68 9.46
CA PHE A 363 14.95 -8.01 8.89
C PHE A 363 16.11 -8.98 8.63
N ALA A 364 16.30 -9.95 9.55
CA ALA A 364 17.39 -10.94 9.45
C ALA A 364 17.35 -11.84 8.20
N ARG A 365 16.21 -11.87 7.45
CA ARG A 365 16.10 -12.63 6.20
C ARG A 365 17.06 -12.18 5.12
N PHE A 366 17.39 -10.89 5.07
CA PHE A 366 18.33 -10.34 4.08
C PHE A 366 19.77 -10.88 4.27
N ALA A 367 20.19 -11.10 5.53
CA ALA A 367 21.50 -11.68 5.82
C ALA A 367 21.58 -13.18 5.49
N ARG A 368 20.44 -13.88 5.45
CA ARG A 368 20.37 -15.33 5.23
C ARG A 368 20.20 -15.71 3.76
N GLY A 369 20.00 -14.75 2.86
CA GLY A 369 19.67 -15.01 1.46
C GLY A 369 18.34 -15.75 1.25
N ALA A 370 17.48 -15.77 2.25
CA ALA A 370 16.23 -16.55 2.27
C ALA A 370 15.01 -15.76 1.76
N ALA A 371 15.24 -14.70 1.01
CA ALA A 371 14.16 -13.84 0.52
C ALA A 371 13.38 -14.55 -0.60
N ARG A 372 12.14 -14.98 -0.30
CA ARG A 372 11.15 -15.30 -1.32
C ARG A 372 10.48 -14.01 -1.74
N GLY A 373 10.45 -13.72 -3.04
CA GLY A 373 9.88 -12.50 -3.56
C GLY A 373 8.35 -12.56 -3.66
N GLU A 374 7.69 -11.44 -3.36
CA GLU A 374 6.30 -11.22 -3.80
C GLU A 374 6.31 -10.83 -5.28
N HIS A 375 5.52 -11.53 -6.11
CA HIS A 375 5.52 -11.35 -7.56
C HIS A 375 4.32 -10.54 -8.07
N HIS A 376 3.26 -10.37 -7.29
CA HIS A 376 2.09 -9.57 -7.66
C HIS A 376 2.28 -8.08 -7.27
N VAL A 377 3.41 -7.49 -7.64
CA VAL A 377 3.69 -6.05 -7.44
C VAL A 377 3.39 -5.29 -8.73
N VAL A 378 2.64 -4.20 -8.66
CA VAL A 378 2.22 -3.32 -9.76
C VAL A 378 2.45 -1.85 -9.40
#